data_d5ca1cc2ce0114eddf0fbb4874ed658b
#
_entry.id   d5ca1cc2ce0114eddf0fbb4874ed658b
#
_cell.length_a   1.000
_cell.length_b   1.000
_cell.length_c   1.000
_cell.angle_alpha   90.00
_cell.angle_beta   90.00
_cell.angle_gamma   90.00
#
_symmetry.space_group_name_H-M   'P 1'
#
loop_
_entity.id
_entity.type
_entity.pdbx_description
1 polymer ?
#
loop_
_entity_poly.entity_id
_entity_poly.type
_entity_poly.pdbx_seq_one_letter_code
_entity_poly.pdbx_strand_id
1 'polypeptide(L)' 'MVGQRIKAYLEENGIKQVFLVEKTGIPAPVLTQMLSGSRKIEVMEYYRICTALKVDLMTFIADGESEV' A
#
# COMPACT_ATOMS: atom_id res chain seq x y z
N MET A 1 -0.23 -8.91 6.67
CA MET A 1 -0.92 -7.61 6.65
C MET A 1 -0.66 -6.90 5.35
N VAL A 2 -1.70 -6.34 4.79
CA VAL A 2 -1.59 -5.68 3.48
C VAL A 2 -0.60 -4.53 3.52
N GLY A 3 -0.68 -3.68 4.53
CA GLY A 3 0.23 -2.54 4.60
C GLY A 3 1.68 -2.93 4.62
N GLN A 4 2.00 -3.97 5.38
CA GLN A 4 3.38 -4.43 5.48
C GLN A 4 3.85 -5.07 4.19
N ARG A 5 2.94 -5.70 3.44
CA ARG A 5 3.30 -6.24 2.14
C ARG A 5 3.61 -5.13 1.15
N ILE A 6 2.84 -4.04 1.21
CA ILE A 6 3.13 -2.89 0.37
C ILE A 6 4.48 -2.31 0.73
N LYS A 7 4.77 -2.18 2.02
CA LYS A 7 6.05 -1.66 2.46
C LYS A 7 7.21 -2.52 1.93
N ALA A 8 7.06 -3.83 2.04
CA ALA A 8 8.09 -4.74 1.54
C ALA A 8 8.29 -4.57 0.03
N TYR A 9 7.19 -4.42 -0.70
CA TYR A 9 7.28 -4.22 -2.14
C TYR A 9 8.06 -2.95 -2.48
N LEU A 10 7.78 -1.87 -1.74
CA LEU A 10 8.50 -0.62 -1.97
C LEU A 10 9.99 -0.80 -1.73
N GLU A 11 10.34 -1.46 -0.63
CA GLU A 11 11.73 -1.67 -0.29
C GLU A 11 12.44 -2.55 -1.31
N GLU A 12 11.77 -3.62 -1.74
CA GLU A 12 12.36 -4.52 -2.71
C GLU A 12 12.59 -3.88 -4.06
N ASN A 13 11.78 -2.90 -4.40
CA ASN A 13 11.86 -2.25 -5.69
C ASN A 13 12.51 -0.85 -5.63
N GLY A 14 13.02 -0.47 -4.46
CA GLY A 14 13.70 0.81 -4.33
C GLY A 14 12.79 2.01 -4.51
N ILE A 15 11.51 1.85 -4.15
CA ILE A 15 10.54 2.94 -4.30
C ILE A 15 10.38 3.63 -2.97
N LYS A 16 10.50 4.95 -2.96
CA LYS A 16 10.37 5.71 -1.72
C LYS A 16 8.92 6.02 -1.43
N GLN A 17 8.59 6.15 -0.13
CA GLN A 17 7.22 6.43 0.26
C GLN A 17 6.74 7.78 -0.29
N VAL A 18 7.64 8.74 -0.45
CA VAL A 18 7.23 10.04 -0.96
C VAL A 18 6.63 9.92 -2.36
N PHE A 19 7.07 8.93 -3.12
CA PHE A 19 6.47 8.68 -4.43
C PHE A 19 4.98 8.40 -4.30
N LEU A 20 4.62 7.55 -3.33
CA LEU A 20 3.21 7.25 -3.11
C LEU A 20 2.45 8.45 -2.57
N VAL A 21 3.07 9.23 -1.69
CA VAL A 21 2.41 10.43 -1.19
C VAL A 21 2.02 11.32 -2.37
N GLU A 22 2.94 11.54 -3.28
CA GLU A 22 2.68 12.41 -4.41
C GLU A 22 1.65 11.84 -5.38
N LYS A 23 1.70 10.54 -5.59
CA LYS A 23 0.82 9.92 -6.58
C LYS A 23 -0.58 9.68 -6.05
N THR A 24 -0.71 9.40 -4.77
CA THR A 24 -2.02 9.04 -4.20
C THR A 24 -2.70 10.21 -3.52
N GLY A 25 -1.95 11.21 -3.10
CA GLY A 25 -2.52 12.31 -2.32
C GLY A 25 -2.72 11.96 -0.86
N ILE A 26 -2.27 10.79 -0.41
CA ILE A 26 -2.37 10.40 0.98
C ILE A 26 -1.26 11.10 1.76
N PRO A 27 -1.59 11.82 2.84
CA PRO A 27 -0.55 12.52 3.61
C PRO A 27 0.50 11.55 4.15
N ALA A 28 1.73 12.02 4.20
CA ALA A 28 2.85 11.16 4.60
C ALA A 28 2.65 10.49 5.96
N PRO A 29 2.18 11.18 7.01
CA PRO A 29 1.98 10.50 8.30
C PRO A 29 0.94 9.40 8.22
N VAL A 30 -0.11 9.62 7.43
CA VAL A 30 -1.16 8.63 7.26
C VAL A 30 -0.61 7.40 6.52
N LEU A 31 0.14 7.65 5.45
CA LEU A 31 0.72 6.55 4.69
C LEU A 31 1.66 5.71 5.55
N THR A 32 2.49 6.38 6.36
CA THR A 32 3.39 5.68 7.26
C THR A 32 2.61 4.75 8.19
N GLN A 33 1.50 5.23 8.74
CA GLN A 33 0.69 4.40 9.63
C GLN A 33 0.05 3.23 8.91
N MET A 34 -0.37 3.44 7.66
CA MET A 34 -0.93 2.35 6.87
C MET A 34 0.11 1.26 6.63
N LEU A 35 1.32 1.65 6.28
CA LEU A 35 2.36 0.69 5.94
C LEU A 35 2.90 -0.03 7.16
N SER A 36 2.82 0.59 8.33
CA SER A 36 3.26 -0.07 9.55
C SER A 36 2.19 -1.00 10.13
N GLY A 37 0.97 -0.91 9.62
CA GLY A 37 -0.11 -1.75 10.11
C GLY A 37 -0.90 -1.13 11.24
N SER A 38 -0.59 0.09 11.65
CA SER A 38 -1.30 0.71 12.76
C SER A 38 -2.57 1.43 12.31
N ARG A 39 -2.82 1.50 11.01
CA ARG A 39 -4.03 2.11 10.50
C ARG A 39 -4.56 1.27 9.35
N LYS A 40 -5.86 1.06 9.32
CA LYS A 40 -6.48 0.33 8.21
C LYS A 40 -6.32 1.09 6.90
N ILE A 41 -6.23 0.34 5.82
CA ILE A 41 -6.22 0.89 4.47
C ILE A 41 -7.62 0.67 3.91
N GLU A 42 -8.29 1.77 3.57
CA GLU A 42 -9.63 1.66 3.00
C GLU A 42 -9.55 1.32 1.52
N VAL A 43 -10.67 0.82 0.99
CA VAL A 43 -10.70 0.33 -0.38
C VAL A 43 -10.19 1.35 -1.39
N MET A 44 -10.66 2.59 -1.30
CA MET A 44 -10.25 3.60 -2.25
C MET A 44 -8.78 3.96 -2.10
N GLU A 45 -8.29 3.93 -0.86
CA GLU A 45 -6.87 4.18 -0.62
C GLU A 45 -6.03 3.08 -1.23
N TYR A 46 -6.46 1.84 -1.05
CA TYR A 46 -5.77 0.71 -1.62
C TYR A 46 -5.75 0.79 -3.15
N TYR A 47 -6.90 1.14 -3.73
CA TYR A 47 -6.98 1.30 -5.18
C TYR A 47 -5.97 2.33 -5.69
N ARG A 48 -5.88 3.46 -4.99
CA ARG A 48 -4.95 4.51 -5.40
C ARG A 48 -3.50 4.04 -5.30
N ILE A 49 -3.18 3.30 -4.24
CA ILE A 49 -1.82 2.79 -4.08
C ILE A 49 -1.48 1.81 -5.21
N CYS A 50 -2.36 0.87 -5.49
CA CYS A 50 -2.09 -0.10 -6.56
C CYS A 50 -1.99 0.58 -7.91
N THR A 51 -2.83 1.57 -8.16
CA THR A 51 -2.78 2.31 -9.42
C THR A 51 -1.47 3.06 -9.55
N ALA A 52 -1.01 3.67 -8.45
CA ALA A 52 0.26 4.39 -8.47
C ALA A 52 1.42 3.46 -8.75
N LEU A 53 1.37 2.26 -8.21
CA LEU A 53 2.42 1.26 -8.40
C LEU A 53 2.25 0.47 -9.68
N LYS A 54 1.10 0.63 -10.36
CA LYS A 54 0.79 -0.07 -11.60
C LYS A 54 0.79 -1.57 -11.41
N VAL A 55 0.18 -2.01 -10.31
CA VAL A 55 0.05 -3.43 -10.01
C VAL A 55 -1.41 -3.80 -9.89
N ASP A 56 -1.67 -5.10 -10.00
CA ASP A 56 -3.01 -5.64 -9.85
C ASP A 56 -3.49 -5.46 -8.41
N LEU A 57 -4.79 -5.28 -8.24
CA LEU A 57 -5.37 -5.15 -6.91
C LEU A 57 -5.13 -6.38 -6.05
N MET A 58 -4.95 -7.53 -6.67
CA MET A 58 -4.71 -8.77 -5.93
C MET A 58 -3.27 -8.94 -5.47
N THR A 59 -2.38 -8.05 -5.91
CA THR A 59 -0.96 -8.21 -5.66
C THR A 59 -0.63 -8.33 -4.17
N PHE A 60 -1.30 -7.56 -3.32
CA PHE A 60 -0.97 -7.52 -1.90
C PHE A 60 -1.96 -8.27 -1.02
N ILE A 61 -2.98 -8.87 -1.62
CA ILE A 61 -4.00 -9.60 -0.85
C ILE A 61 -4.16 -11.03 -1.33
N ALA A 62 -3.16 -11.55 -1.98
CA ALA A 62 -3.20 -12.93 -2.47
C ALA A 62 -3.08 -13.90 -1.30
N ASP A 63 -3.18 -15.16 -1.63
CA ASP A 63 -3.03 -16.25 -0.67
C ASP A 63 -4.18 -16.26 0.30
N GLY A 64 -4.00 -16.75 1.45
CA GLY A 64 -5.08 -17.00 2.37
C GLY A 64 -5.70 -15.75 2.96
N GLU A 65 -5.13 -14.61 2.73
CA GLU A 65 -5.68 -13.41 3.35
C GLU A 65 -6.93 -12.90 2.69
N SER A 66 -7.22 -13.42 1.52
CA SER A 66 -8.41 -12.95 0.81
C SER A 66 -9.67 -13.59 1.31
N GLU A 67 -9.54 -14.54 2.19
CA GLU A 67 -10.72 -15.28 2.55
C GLU A 67 -11.67 -14.49 3.39
N VAL A 68 -11.26 -13.47 3.93
CA VAL A 68 -12.17 -12.72 4.79
C VAL A 68 -13.61 -13.06 4.61
#